data_6e5e828d297183a917c2a31c21f672c3
#
_entry.id   6e5e828d297183a917c2a31c21f672c3
#
_cell.length_a   1.000
_cell.length_b   1.000
_cell.length_c   1.000
_cell.angle_alpha   90.00
_cell.angle_beta   90.00
_cell.angle_gamma   90.00
#
_symmetry.space_group_name_H-M   'P 1'
#
loop_
_entity.id
_entity.type
_entity.pdbx_description
1 polymer ?
#
loop_
_entity_poly.entity_id
_entity_poly.type
_entity_poly.pdbx_seq_one_letter_code
_entity_poly.pdbx_strand_id
1 'polypeptide(L)'
;MTTANTAAPQASVVISRTYRGSVEELWALWTTKAGFESWWGPEGFRAEVHALEARAGGTLAYDMIADAPDTIAYMKQAGAPLSQGVRGRFGEFQPHTRLSLIQTIDFVPESPVYDSVIEVAFSPAGDGQVSMVVTLHPHLDPAWTERAAAGFTSQLTKLDRRFGWTGG
;
A
#
# COMPACT_ATOMS: atom_id res chain seq x y z
N MET A 1 18.72 -22.49 -24.83
CA MET A 1 18.36 -22.03 -24.38
C MET A 1 18.19 -21.68 -23.48
N THR A 2 18.02 -21.41 -23.41
CA THR A 2 17.81 -20.87 -22.69
C THR A 2 17.34 -20.74 -21.86
N THR A 3 17.15 -20.70 -21.69
CA THR A 3 16.70 -20.43 -21.02
C THR A 3 16.42 -20.11 -20.18
N ALA A 4 16.32 -20.03 -20.39
CA ALA A 4 16.05 -19.59 -19.71
C ALA A 4 15.72 -19.55 -18.64
N ASN A 5 15.67 -19.57 -18.36
CA ASN A 5 15.31 -19.33 -17.35
C ASN A 5 15.32 -19.05 -16.54
N THR A 6 15.76 -19.30 -17.19
CA THR A 6 15.70 -18.37 -16.36
C THR A 6 14.92 -18.26 -15.11
N ALA A 7 15.04 -17.42 -14.21
CA ALA A 7 14.25 -17.33 -13.03
C ALA A 7 12.78 -17.14 -13.38
N ALA A 8 11.91 -17.94 -12.81
CA ALA A 8 10.48 -17.70 -12.93
C ALA A 8 10.16 -16.28 -12.45
N PRO A 9 9.24 -15.55 -13.09
CA PRO A 9 8.82 -14.25 -12.58
C PRO A 9 8.34 -14.40 -11.15
N GLN A 10 8.65 -13.43 -10.32
CA GLN A 10 8.15 -13.43 -8.96
C GLN A 10 6.62 -13.33 -8.98
N ALA A 11 5.97 -14.09 -8.11
CA ALA A 11 4.52 -14.04 -8.00
C ALA A 11 4.09 -12.77 -7.29
N SER A 12 2.98 -12.18 -7.74
CA SER A 12 2.31 -11.12 -7.01
C SER A 12 1.74 -11.65 -5.70
N VAL A 13 1.66 -10.79 -4.70
CA VAL A 13 1.05 -11.13 -3.42
C VAL A 13 -0.39 -10.61 -3.43
N VAL A 14 -1.36 -11.50 -3.19
CA VAL A 14 -2.77 -11.15 -3.17
C VAL A 14 -3.28 -11.22 -1.74
N ILE A 15 -3.86 -10.13 -1.26
CA ILE A 15 -4.40 -10.03 0.08
C ILE A 15 -5.87 -9.66 -0.01
N SER A 16 -6.73 -10.50 0.53
CA SER A 16 -8.18 -10.28 0.49
C SER A 16 -8.70 -9.93 1.88
N ARG A 17 -9.66 -9.02 1.93
CA ARG A 17 -10.35 -8.62 3.16
C ARG A 17 -11.84 -8.47 2.88
N THR A 18 -12.65 -8.88 3.82
CA THR A 18 -14.08 -8.58 3.82
C THR A 18 -14.35 -7.77 5.07
N TYR A 19 -14.83 -6.55 4.86
CA TYR A 19 -15.04 -5.60 5.96
C TYR A 19 -16.52 -5.25 6.10
N ARG A 20 -16.89 -4.81 7.29
CA ARG A 20 -18.21 -4.22 7.52
C ARG A 20 -18.14 -2.77 7.08
N GLY A 21 -18.91 -2.43 6.06
CA GLY A 21 -18.90 -1.08 5.51
C GLY A 21 -19.35 -1.08 4.08
N SER A 22 -19.14 0.03 3.42
CA SER A 22 -19.53 0.24 2.02
C SER A 22 -18.33 0.38 1.12
N VAL A 23 -18.56 0.16 -0.18
CA VAL A 23 -17.53 0.41 -1.20
C VAL A 23 -17.09 1.87 -1.13
N GLU A 24 -18.04 2.79 -0.94
CA GLU A 24 -17.74 4.23 -0.87
C GLU A 24 -16.80 4.57 0.27
N GLU A 25 -17.00 3.96 1.43
CA GLU A 25 -16.13 4.19 2.58
C GLU A 25 -14.69 3.73 2.29
N LEU A 26 -14.55 2.52 1.74
CA LEU A 26 -13.22 2.00 1.44
C LEU A 26 -12.56 2.77 0.29
N TRP A 27 -13.33 3.14 -0.71
CA TRP A 27 -12.81 3.95 -1.82
C TRP A 27 -12.20 5.26 -1.31
N ALA A 28 -12.88 5.92 -0.37
CA ALA A 28 -12.41 7.17 0.20
C ALA A 28 -11.08 7.01 0.95
N LEU A 29 -10.81 5.85 1.52
CA LEU A 29 -9.54 5.58 2.22
C LEU A 29 -8.34 5.61 1.27
N TRP A 30 -8.57 5.37 -0.01
CA TRP A 30 -7.51 5.35 -1.01
C TRP A 30 -7.44 6.63 -1.82
N THR A 31 -8.50 7.43 -1.84
CA THR A 31 -8.66 8.50 -2.82
C THR A 31 -8.88 9.88 -2.21
N THR A 32 -8.85 10.01 -0.89
CA THR A 32 -8.90 11.31 -0.24
C THR A 32 -7.72 11.47 0.70
N LYS A 33 -7.29 12.72 0.89
CA LYS A 33 -6.18 13.01 1.80
C LYS A 33 -6.46 12.48 3.20
N ALA A 34 -7.59 12.85 3.78
CA ALA A 34 -7.94 12.43 5.13
C ALA A 34 -8.09 10.93 5.24
N GLY A 35 -8.72 10.30 4.24
CA GLY A 35 -8.88 8.85 4.22
C GLY A 35 -7.55 8.13 4.15
N PHE A 36 -6.69 8.56 3.23
CA PHE A 36 -5.37 7.96 3.05
C PHE A 36 -4.51 8.11 4.31
N GLU A 37 -4.47 9.29 4.89
CA GLU A 37 -3.69 9.53 6.11
C GLU A 37 -4.20 8.74 7.31
N SER A 38 -5.47 8.34 7.29
CA SER A 38 -6.07 7.65 8.44
C SER A 38 -5.56 6.22 8.63
N TRP A 39 -4.91 5.62 7.63
CA TRP A 39 -4.50 4.21 7.74
C TRP A 39 -3.20 3.88 7.03
N TRP A 40 -2.71 4.72 6.12
CA TRP A 40 -1.52 4.39 5.33
C TRP A 40 -0.27 4.39 6.21
N GLY A 41 0.58 3.38 6.01
CA GLY A 41 1.78 3.17 6.78
C GLY A 41 1.63 1.97 7.72
N PRO A 42 2.70 1.16 7.87
CA PRO A 42 2.67 0.04 8.82
C PRO A 42 2.51 0.54 10.24
N GLU A 43 2.22 -0.36 11.16
CA GLU A 43 2.12 -0.01 12.58
C GLU A 43 3.38 0.71 13.03
N GLY A 44 3.21 1.81 13.73
CA GLY A 44 4.31 2.67 14.17
C GLY A 44 4.65 3.79 13.22
N PHE A 45 4.00 3.83 12.06
CA PHE A 45 4.21 4.88 11.04
C PHE A 45 2.88 5.53 10.68
N ARG A 46 2.96 6.73 10.12
CA ARG A 46 1.82 7.43 9.54
C ARG A 46 2.24 8.07 8.22
N ALA A 47 1.26 8.43 7.42
CA ALA A 47 1.50 9.17 6.18
C ALA A 47 1.02 10.60 6.32
N GLU A 48 1.78 11.53 5.74
CA GLU A 48 1.39 12.92 5.61
C GLU A 48 1.34 13.24 4.12
N VAL A 49 0.15 13.50 3.61
CA VAL A 49 -0.06 13.65 2.16
C VAL A 49 0.19 15.09 1.72
N HIS A 50 1.04 15.25 0.72
CA HIS A 50 1.35 16.54 0.11
C HIS A 50 0.54 16.79 -1.16
N ALA A 51 0.23 15.72 -1.91
CA ALA A 51 -0.57 15.81 -3.12
C ALA A 51 -1.36 14.52 -3.30
N LEU A 52 -2.62 14.65 -3.59
CA LEU A 52 -3.46 13.51 -3.93
C LEU A 52 -4.49 13.98 -4.95
N GLU A 53 -4.28 13.61 -6.21
CA GLU A 53 -5.18 13.93 -7.31
C GLU A 53 -5.96 12.67 -7.67
N ALA A 54 -7.21 12.60 -7.27
CA ALA A 54 -8.03 11.39 -7.36
C ALA A 54 -8.58 11.22 -8.78
N ARG A 55 -7.71 10.78 -9.69
CA ARG A 55 -8.05 10.53 -11.10
C ARG A 55 -6.96 9.69 -11.74
N ALA A 56 -7.26 9.07 -12.88
CA ALA A 56 -6.25 8.34 -13.64
C ALA A 56 -5.08 9.28 -13.99
N GLY A 57 -3.87 8.83 -13.71
CA GLY A 57 -2.66 9.64 -13.92
C GLY A 57 -2.43 10.71 -12.87
N GLY A 58 -3.31 10.84 -11.88
CA GLY A 58 -3.18 11.85 -10.84
C GLY A 58 -2.01 11.59 -9.91
N THR A 59 -1.41 12.65 -9.40
CA THR A 59 -0.24 12.55 -8.51
C THR A 59 -0.64 12.11 -7.11
N LEU A 60 0.18 11.24 -6.51
CA LEU A 60 0.12 10.92 -5.09
C LEU A 60 1.51 11.10 -4.52
N ALA A 61 1.66 12.01 -3.57
CA ALA A 61 2.94 12.25 -2.90
C ALA A 61 2.70 12.39 -1.41
N TYR A 62 3.51 11.71 -0.62
CA TYR A 62 3.36 11.75 0.84
C TYR A 62 4.70 11.43 1.51
N ASP A 63 4.79 11.77 2.80
CA ASP A 63 5.89 11.34 3.64
C ASP A 63 5.41 10.20 4.52
N MET A 64 6.24 9.17 4.63
CA MET A 64 6.05 8.08 5.59
C MET A 64 6.87 8.44 6.82
N ILE A 65 6.21 8.61 7.96
CA ILE A 65 6.81 9.18 9.17
C ILE A 65 6.71 8.20 10.33
N ALA A 66 7.85 7.96 11.01
CA ALA A 66 7.86 7.18 12.23
C ALA A 66 7.07 7.94 13.30
N ASP A 67 6.06 7.30 13.89
CA ASP A 67 5.06 7.97 14.70
C ASP A 67 4.92 7.40 16.12
N ALA A 68 5.35 6.16 16.36
CA ALA A 68 5.28 5.56 17.69
C ALA A 68 6.62 5.70 18.39
N PRO A 69 6.65 5.89 19.74
CA PRO A 69 7.90 6.05 20.47
C PRO A 69 8.90 4.92 20.25
N ASP A 70 8.45 3.67 20.25
CA ASP A 70 9.33 2.52 20.02
C ASP A 70 9.90 2.51 18.61
N THR A 71 9.08 2.89 17.62
CA THR A 71 9.51 2.97 16.23
C THR A 71 10.54 4.07 16.05
N ILE A 72 10.29 5.23 16.64
CA ILE A 72 11.21 6.35 16.59
C ILE A 72 12.56 5.96 17.20
N ALA A 73 12.53 5.32 18.36
CA ALA A 73 13.75 4.87 19.05
C ALA A 73 14.52 3.87 18.20
N TYR A 74 13.82 2.90 17.60
CA TYR A 74 14.45 1.90 16.74
C TYR A 74 15.10 2.56 15.51
N MET A 75 14.40 3.47 14.85
CA MET A 75 14.93 4.15 13.67
C MET A 75 16.16 4.98 13.98
N LYS A 76 16.14 5.71 15.12
CA LYS A 76 17.29 6.48 15.56
C LYS A 76 18.50 5.59 15.83
N GLN A 77 18.26 4.47 16.52
CA GLN A 77 19.33 3.53 16.86
C GLN A 77 19.91 2.88 15.60
N ALA A 78 19.10 2.61 14.61
CA ALA A 78 19.52 2.03 13.35
C ALA A 78 20.17 3.05 12.41
N GLY A 79 20.16 4.35 12.77
CA GLY A 79 20.66 5.40 11.90
C GLY A 79 19.78 5.65 10.68
N ALA A 80 18.51 5.24 10.75
CA ALA A 80 17.58 5.40 9.64
C ALA A 80 16.81 6.72 9.77
N PRO A 81 16.39 7.31 8.63
CA PRO A 81 15.60 8.55 8.68
C PRO A 81 14.24 8.31 9.30
N LEU A 82 13.74 9.30 10.04
CA LEU A 82 12.41 9.23 10.66
C LEU A 82 11.29 9.52 9.67
N SER A 83 11.62 10.04 8.51
CA SER A 83 10.67 10.39 7.46
C SER A 83 11.23 10.02 6.11
N GLN A 84 10.36 9.45 5.26
CA GLN A 84 10.74 9.05 3.90
C GLN A 84 9.69 9.57 2.93
N GLY A 85 10.12 10.41 1.98
CA GLY A 85 9.23 10.89 0.92
C GLY A 85 8.94 9.77 -0.08
N VAL A 86 7.68 9.63 -0.44
CA VAL A 86 7.23 8.66 -1.45
C VAL A 86 6.38 9.41 -2.46
N ARG A 87 6.58 9.12 -3.73
CA ARG A 87 5.78 9.72 -4.79
C ARG A 87 5.33 8.65 -5.77
N GLY A 88 4.21 8.92 -6.41
CA GLY A 88 3.64 8.02 -7.37
C GLY A 88 2.48 8.67 -8.09
N ARG A 89 1.69 7.82 -8.69
CA ARG A 89 0.50 8.27 -9.42
C ARG A 89 -0.54 7.15 -9.40
N PHE A 90 -1.79 7.54 -9.63
CA PHE A 90 -2.82 6.55 -9.89
C PHE A 90 -2.69 6.08 -11.35
N GLY A 91 -2.80 4.78 -11.56
CA GLY A 91 -2.87 4.20 -12.89
C GLY A 91 -4.33 4.03 -13.28
N GLU A 92 -4.81 2.80 -13.23
CA GLU A 92 -6.23 2.53 -13.44
C GLU A 92 -7.06 3.25 -12.38
N PHE A 93 -8.20 3.80 -12.77
CA PHE A 93 -9.04 4.55 -11.83
C PHE A 93 -10.49 4.43 -12.27
N GLN A 94 -11.18 3.45 -11.70
CA GLN A 94 -12.61 3.20 -11.95
C GLN A 94 -13.34 3.40 -10.64
N PRO A 95 -14.05 4.52 -10.45
CA PRO A 95 -14.64 4.86 -9.16
C PRO A 95 -15.45 3.73 -8.55
N HIS A 96 -15.17 3.47 -7.29
CA HIS A 96 -15.83 2.45 -6.46
C HIS A 96 -15.65 1.01 -6.93
N THR A 97 -14.74 0.77 -7.88
CA THR A 97 -14.52 -0.55 -8.46
C THR A 97 -13.06 -0.98 -8.40
N ARG A 98 -12.18 -0.21 -9.03
CA ARG A 98 -10.76 -0.58 -9.12
C ARG A 98 -9.89 0.65 -9.22
N LEU A 99 -8.70 0.55 -8.62
CA LEU A 99 -7.64 1.51 -8.90
C LEU A 99 -6.29 0.82 -8.80
N SER A 100 -5.27 1.45 -9.36
CA SER A 100 -3.89 1.05 -9.11
C SER A 100 -3.09 2.25 -8.66
N LEU A 101 -2.13 2.00 -7.76
CA LEU A 101 -1.12 2.96 -7.34
C LEU A 101 0.20 2.53 -7.94
N ILE A 102 0.85 3.45 -8.63
CA ILE A 102 2.16 3.21 -9.22
C ILE A 102 3.14 4.08 -8.43
N GLN A 103 3.95 3.45 -7.60
CA GLN A 103 4.88 4.16 -6.73
C GLN A 103 6.29 4.11 -7.33
N THR A 104 6.96 5.24 -7.33
CA THR A 104 8.36 5.32 -7.78
C THR A 104 9.25 4.88 -6.62
N ILE A 105 9.99 3.81 -6.85
CA ILE A 105 10.92 3.27 -5.85
C ILE A 105 12.31 3.77 -6.17
N ASP A 106 12.75 4.77 -5.42
CA ASP A 106 14.03 5.44 -5.63
C ASP A 106 14.90 5.45 -4.35
N PHE A 107 14.49 4.69 -3.34
CA PHE A 107 15.13 4.69 -2.03
C PHE A 107 15.76 3.35 -1.67
N VAL A 108 15.80 2.39 -2.60
CA VAL A 108 16.43 1.09 -2.36
C VAL A 108 17.93 1.24 -2.68
N PRO A 109 18.81 0.96 -1.71
CA PRO A 109 20.25 1.10 -1.94
C PRO A 109 20.74 0.22 -3.10
N GLU A 110 21.61 0.76 -3.93
CA GLU A 110 22.25 0.05 -5.04
C GLU A 110 21.28 -0.53 -6.06
N SER A 111 20.08 0.02 -6.15
CA SER A 111 19.07 -0.43 -7.10
C SER A 111 18.75 0.70 -8.07
N PRO A 112 18.49 0.37 -9.34
CA PRO A 112 17.94 1.39 -10.25
C PRO A 112 16.56 1.83 -9.78
N VAL A 113 16.15 3.01 -10.19
CA VAL A 113 14.80 3.50 -9.92
C VAL A 113 13.81 2.64 -10.72
N TYR A 114 12.73 2.22 -10.10
CA TYR A 114 11.70 1.43 -10.77
C TYR A 114 10.32 1.77 -10.20
N ASP A 115 9.27 1.37 -10.91
CA ASP A 115 7.90 1.53 -10.45
C ASP A 115 7.43 0.25 -9.78
N SER A 116 6.72 0.39 -8.67
CA SER A 116 6.04 -0.70 -8.00
C SER A 116 4.54 -0.45 -8.05
N VAL A 117 3.77 -1.48 -8.39
CA VAL A 117 2.34 -1.36 -8.61
C VAL A 117 1.55 -2.06 -7.51
N ILE A 118 0.56 -1.35 -6.98
CA ILE A 118 -0.43 -1.92 -6.06
C ILE A 118 -1.78 -1.77 -6.73
N GLU A 119 -2.49 -2.89 -6.92
CA GLU A 119 -3.83 -2.86 -7.47
C GLU A 119 -4.83 -3.18 -6.38
N VAL A 120 -5.99 -2.55 -6.42
CA VAL A 120 -7.06 -2.87 -5.48
C VAL A 120 -8.39 -2.91 -6.20
N ALA A 121 -9.20 -3.91 -5.86
CA ALA A 121 -10.54 -4.07 -6.39
C ALA A 121 -11.53 -4.13 -5.25
N PHE A 122 -12.67 -3.48 -5.42
CA PHE A 122 -13.74 -3.41 -4.44
C PHE A 122 -15.02 -3.99 -5.03
N SER A 123 -15.78 -4.70 -4.21
CA SER A 123 -17.10 -5.18 -4.60
C SER A 123 -17.97 -5.39 -3.36
N PRO A 124 -19.28 -5.22 -3.49
CA PRO A 124 -20.19 -5.58 -2.39
C PRO A 124 -20.05 -7.08 -2.08
N ALA A 125 -20.09 -7.42 -0.78
CA ALA A 125 -19.90 -8.80 -0.34
C ALA A 125 -21.05 -9.31 0.52
N GLY A 126 -22.22 -8.71 0.39
CA GLY A 126 -23.42 -9.05 1.16
C GLY A 126 -23.92 -7.83 1.92
N ASP A 127 -24.92 -8.02 2.76
CA ASP A 127 -25.55 -6.92 3.49
C ASP A 127 -24.55 -6.23 4.41
N GLY A 128 -24.30 -4.96 4.12
CA GLY A 128 -23.40 -4.15 4.93
C GLY A 128 -21.95 -4.58 4.91
N GLN A 129 -21.54 -5.37 3.91
CA GLN A 129 -20.16 -5.83 3.78
C GLN A 129 -19.58 -5.50 2.42
N VAL A 130 -18.26 -5.34 2.39
CA VAL A 130 -17.52 -4.99 1.19
C VAL A 130 -16.25 -5.85 1.11
N SER A 131 -15.97 -6.34 -0.09
CA SER A 131 -14.74 -7.08 -0.38
C SER A 131 -13.69 -6.12 -0.92
N MET A 132 -12.47 -6.23 -0.41
CA MET A 132 -11.31 -5.49 -0.89
C MET A 132 -10.22 -6.50 -1.21
N VAL A 133 -9.77 -6.54 -2.45
CA VAL A 133 -8.69 -7.45 -2.88
C VAL A 133 -7.53 -6.59 -3.34
N VAL A 134 -6.40 -6.73 -2.65
CA VAL A 134 -5.19 -5.98 -2.95
C VAL A 134 -4.19 -6.91 -3.59
N THR A 135 -3.61 -6.50 -4.72
CA THR A 135 -2.56 -7.24 -5.40
C THR A 135 -1.29 -6.39 -5.38
N LEU A 136 -0.26 -6.90 -4.72
CA LEU A 136 1.05 -6.26 -4.67
C LEU A 136 1.93 -6.90 -5.72
N HIS A 137 2.36 -6.10 -6.71
CA HIS A 137 3.29 -6.59 -7.71
C HIS A 137 4.67 -6.75 -7.09
N PRO A 138 5.48 -7.73 -7.54
CA PRO A 138 6.79 -7.95 -6.94
C PRO A 138 7.76 -6.80 -7.21
N HIS A 139 8.65 -6.57 -6.26
CA HIS A 139 9.78 -5.67 -6.43
C HIS A 139 10.90 -6.39 -7.20
N LEU A 140 11.95 -5.66 -7.56
CA LEU A 140 13.10 -6.25 -8.24
C LEU A 140 13.81 -7.27 -7.37
N ASP A 141 13.88 -7.00 -6.06
CA ASP A 141 14.54 -7.88 -5.10
C ASP A 141 13.46 -8.64 -4.31
N PRO A 142 13.50 -9.98 -4.27
CA PRO A 142 12.55 -10.76 -3.49
C PRO A 142 12.47 -10.36 -2.01
N ALA A 143 13.57 -9.93 -1.41
CA ALA A 143 13.57 -9.48 -0.01
C ALA A 143 12.71 -8.22 0.16
N TRP A 144 12.74 -7.33 -0.81
CA TRP A 144 11.90 -6.12 -0.78
C TRP A 144 10.43 -6.46 -1.02
N THR A 145 10.16 -7.45 -1.85
CA THR A 145 8.79 -7.94 -2.05
C THR A 145 8.23 -8.46 -0.74
N GLU A 146 8.98 -9.25 0.01
CA GLU A 146 8.55 -9.75 1.32
C GLU A 146 8.33 -8.62 2.32
N ARG A 147 9.23 -7.64 2.35
CA ARG A 147 9.10 -6.48 3.25
C ARG A 147 7.87 -5.65 2.90
N ALA A 148 7.62 -5.46 1.61
CA ALA A 148 6.45 -4.71 1.16
C ALA A 148 5.17 -5.43 1.56
N ALA A 149 5.11 -6.74 1.40
CA ALA A 149 3.95 -7.54 1.79
C ALA A 149 3.74 -7.49 3.30
N ALA A 150 4.80 -7.64 4.08
CA ALA A 150 4.72 -7.56 5.54
C ALA A 150 4.28 -6.18 6.01
N GLY A 151 4.82 -5.13 5.41
CA GLY A 151 4.44 -3.75 5.73
C GLY A 151 2.99 -3.46 5.38
N PHE A 152 2.54 -3.95 4.23
CA PHE A 152 1.15 -3.76 3.84
C PHE A 152 0.20 -4.52 4.76
N THR A 153 0.53 -5.76 5.11
CA THR A 153 -0.25 -6.53 6.08
C THR A 153 -0.32 -5.81 7.43
N SER A 154 0.80 -5.23 7.85
CA SER A 154 0.86 -4.45 9.08
C SER A 154 -0.07 -3.23 9.02
N GLN A 155 -0.07 -2.49 7.92
CA GLN A 155 -0.98 -1.33 7.83
C GLN A 155 -2.45 -1.75 7.73
N LEU A 156 -2.73 -2.93 7.17
CA LEU A 156 -4.09 -3.46 7.12
C LEU A 156 -4.66 -3.75 8.50
N THR A 157 -3.83 -4.00 9.50
CA THR A 157 -4.33 -4.23 10.86
C THR A 157 -5.13 -3.03 11.37
N LYS A 158 -4.81 -1.83 10.91
CA LYS A 158 -5.57 -0.62 11.28
C LYS A 158 -7.00 -0.68 10.75
N LEU A 159 -7.16 -1.16 9.52
CA LEU A 159 -8.48 -1.33 8.92
C LEU A 159 -9.20 -2.55 9.49
N ASP A 160 -8.45 -3.63 9.77
CA ASP A 160 -9.01 -4.85 10.35
C ASP A 160 -9.71 -4.53 11.68
N ARG A 161 -9.09 -3.72 12.52
CA ARG A 161 -9.68 -3.28 13.78
C ARG A 161 -10.86 -2.35 13.56
N ARG A 162 -10.72 -1.43 12.59
CA ARG A 162 -11.71 -0.39 12.35
C ARG A 162 -12.99 -0.93 11.71
N PHE A 163 -12.88 -1.91 10.82
CA PHE A 163 -13.99 -2.44 10.02
C PHE A 163 -14.36 -3.88 10.35
N GLY A 164 -13.80 -4.45 11.41
CA GLY A 164 -14.26 -5.71 11.96
C GLY A 164 -13.88 -6.96 11.17
N TRP A 165 -12.71 -7.00 10.54
CA TRP A 165 -12.25 -8.21 9.88
C TRP A 165 -11.87 -9.28 10.89
N THR A 166 -12.34 -10.50 10.67
CA THR A 166 -12.16 -11.62 11.61
C THR A 166 -11.28 -12.75 11.06
N GLY A 167 -10.64 -12.54 9.94
CA GLY A 167 -9.72 -13.54 9.37
C GLY A 167 -10.40 -14.62 8.55
N GLY A 168 -11.69 -14.49 8.29
CA GLY A 168 -12.47 -15.48 7.54
C GLY A 168 -12.50 -15.29 6.05
#